data_59f5e218ce624008a5d16801d2f3d01e
#
_entry.id   59f5e218ce624008a5d16801d2f3d01e
#
_cell.length_a   1.000
_cell.length_b   1.000
_cell.length_c   1.000
_cell.angle_alpha   90.00
_cell.angle_beta   90.00
_cell.angle_gamma   90.00
#
_symmetry.space_group_name_H-M   'P 1'
#
loop_
_entity.id
_entity.type
_entity.pdbx_description
1 polymer ?
#
loop_
_entity_poly.entity_id
_entity_poly.type
_entity_poly.pdbx_seq_one_letter_code
_entity_poly.pdbx_strand_id
1 'polypeptide(L)'
;MKILVVSQYFYPENFRITDLVFSLKERGHEITVLTGKPNYSKTHFFENYGWKSDDFEIINEIPVHRANLFSRRNGGALRLFLNYFSFALLASLKLRKIKGSFDAIFVYEPSPITVGIPSIFAKKKFKAPIYFWAQDLWPESLVAAGGVKNKLVLGFFNSLTKWIYKHSKKVLIQSNGFRDYILNQGIPNDKILFYPNPTEDFYKPLLEVKEYQEFFEKENFNIIFAGNIGEAQSFITIIEAVNNIKELPIKVTVLGDGRYKETAISLIKDKGLEFHFNFLGSFLPTEMPKFFSHADALLVSLKKDKIFSLTIPAKIQSYLACGKPIIASIDGEGAKIVSEAKCGVTSPAEDSITLSNIIKELIALDKSTLIEMGNNGRAYYEKEFDRDYLLEKLEQVFTQ
;
A
#
# COMPACT_ATOMS: atom_id res chain seq x y z
N MET A 1 -20.05 -15.75 8.95
CA MET A 1 -20.87 -14.66 8.36
C MET A 1 -20.89 -14.78 6.84
N LYS A 2 -21.93 -14.24 6.19
CA LYS A 2 -22.00 -14.14 4.73
C LYS A 2 -21.58 -12.73 4.29
N ILE A 3 -20.47 -12.62 3.58
CA ILE A 3 -19.86 -11.33 3.23
C ILE A 3 -19.83 -11.14 1.72
N LEU A 4 -20.40 -10.04 1.22
CA LEU A 4 -20.21 -9.60 -0.16
C LEU A 4 -19.03 -8.64 -0.22
N VAL A 5 -17.97 -9.04 -0.90
CA VAL A 5 -16.81 -8.18 -1.16
C VAL A 5 -16.99 -7.48 -2.49
N VAL A 6 -16.86 -6.16 -2.50
CA VAL A 6 -16.93 -5.32 -3.71
C VAL A 6 -15.58 -4.64 -3.90
N SER A 7 -14.89 -4.99 -4.97
CA SER A 7 -13.62 -4.41 -5.36
C SER A 7 -13.50 -4.33 -6.87
N GLN A 8 -12.92 -3.27 -7.41
CA GLN A 8 -12.67 -3.23 -8.86
C GLN A 8 -11.58 -4.22 -9.27
N TYR A 9 -10.62 -4.51 -8.39
CA TYR A 9 -9.47 -5.38 -8.61
C TYR A 9 -9.49 -6.58 -7.67
N PHE A 10 -9.16 -7.74 -8.19
CA PHE A 10 -9.08 -9.00 -7.46
C PHE A 10 -8.18 -9.98 -8.21
N TYR A 11 -7.85 -11.12 -7.62
CA TYR A 11 -7.06 -12.17 -8.28
C TYR A 11 -7.44 -12.35 -9.77
N PRO A 12 -6.50 -12.48 -10.70
CA PRO A 12 -5.05 -12.68 -10.54
C PRO A 12 -4.25 -11.37 -10.41
N GLU A 13 -4.90 -10.24 -10.22
CA GLU A 13 -4.23 -8.96 -9.95
C GLU A 13 -3.70 -8.95 -8.51
N ASN A 14 -2.46 -8.49 -8.33
CA ASN A 14 -1.80 -8.50 -7.02
C ASN A 14 -2.28 -7.32 -6.15
N PHE A 15 -3.42 -7.49 -5.51
CA PHE A 15 -3.98 -6.55 -4.54
C PHE A 15 -4.22 -7.23 -3.19
N ARG A 16 -3.99 -6.51 -2.10
CA ARG A 16 -4.14 -6.99 -0.72
C ARG A 16 -5.51 -7.58 -0.40
N ILE A 17 -6.55 -7.12 -1.10
CA ILE A 17 -7.91 -7.65 -0.94
C ILE A 17 -7.99 -9.16 -1.25
N THR A 18 -7.16 -9.67 -2.15
CA THR A 18 -7.13 -11.11 -2.48
C THR A 18 -6.71 -11.93 -1.27
N ASP A 19 -5.61 -11.55 -0.64
CA ASP A 19 -5.11 -12.20 0.55
C ASP A 19 -6.10 -12.09 1.71
N LEU A 20 -6.66 -10.90 1.96
CA LEU A 20 -7.66 -10.67 2.99
C LEU A 20 -8.91 -11.56 2.79
N VAL A 21 -9.38 -11.70 1.58
CA VAL A 21 -10.55 -12.52 1.23
C VAL A 21 -10.27 -14.01 1.47
N PHE A 22 -9.08 -14.49 1.10
CA PHE A 22 -8.69 -15.88 1.35
C PHE A 22 -8.59 -16.16 2.85
N SER A 23 -7.99 -15.26 3.62
CA SER A 23 -7.91 -15.39 5.08
C SER A 23 -9.29 -15.43 5.75
N LEU A 24 -10.21 -14.56 5.34
CA LEU A 24 -11.59 -14.58 5.86
C LEU A 24 -12.30 -15.90 5.50
N LYS A 25 -12.04 -16.47 4.32
CA LYS A 25 -12.57 -17.78 3.93
C LYS A 25 -12.03 -18.90 4.81
N GLU A 26 -10.71 -18.91 5.08
CA GLU A 26 -10.04 -19.87 5.96
C GLU A 26 -10.58 -19.80 7.41
N ARG A 27 -10.98 -18.61 7.86
CA ARG A 27 -11.62 -18.38 9.16
C ARG A 27 -13.12 -18.76 9.19
N GLY A 28 -13.64 -19.38 8.12
CA GLY A 28 -14.99 -19.96 8.06
C GLY A 28 -16.08 -19.01 7.62
N HIS A 29 -15.75 -17.86 7.01
CA HIS A 29 -16.78 -16.98 6.41
C HIS A 29 -17.22 -17.48 5.02
N GLU A 30 -18.49 -17.27 4.71
CA GLU A 30 -19.02 -17.46 3.35
C GLU A 30 -18.83 -16.17 2.55
N ILE A 31 -17.89 -16.19 1.62
CA ILE A 31 -17.52 -14.99 0.85
C ILE A 31 -18.07 -15.09 -0.57
N THR A 32 -18.60 -14.00 -1.09
CA THR A 32 -18.88 -13.78 -2.51
C THR A 32 -18.19 -12.52 -2.96
N VAL A 33 -17.49 -12.55 -4.10
CA VAL A 33 -16.76 -11.39 -4.65
C VAL A 33 -17.46 -10.84 -5.87
N LEU A 34 -17.68 -9.52 -5.90
CA LEU A 34 -18.05 -8.74 -7.09
C LEU A 34 -16.87 -7.88 -7.50
N THR A 35 -16.28 -8.17 -8.66
CA THR A 35 -15.08 -7.51 -9.14
C THR A 35 -15.12 -7.22 -10.64
N GLY A 36 -14.09 -6.54 -11.15
CA GLY A 36 -13.90 -6.31 -12.58
C GLY A 36 -13.17 -7.45 -13.29
N LYS A 37 -13.16 -7.41 -14.63
CA LYS A 37 -12.22 -8.21 -15.42
C LYS A 37 -10.80 -7.68 -15.19
N PRO A 38 -9.81 -8.55 -14.89
CA PRO A 38 -8.47 -8.11 -14.53
C PRO A 38 -7.77 -7.41 -15.71
N ASN A 39 -7.25 -6.21 -15.43
CA ASN A 39 -6.61 -5.35 -16.43
C ASN A 39 -5.58 -4.36 -15.84
N TYR A 40 -5.31 -4.44 -14.54
CA TYR A 40 -4.37 -3.55 -13.86
C TYR A 40 -2.92 -3.86 -14.26
N SER A 41 -2.09 -2.81 -14.37
CA SER A 41 -0.68 -2.84 -14.79
C SER A 41 -0.42 -3.38 -16.21
N LYS A 42 -1.43 -3.78 -16.96
CA LYS A 42 -1.30 -4.24 -18.34
C LYS A 42 -2.02 -3.31 -19.33
N THR A 43 -1.55 -3.29 -20.56
CA THR A 43 -2.20 -2.53 -21.64
C THR A 43 -3.52 -3.17 -22.09
N HIS A 44 -3.69 -4.48 -21.80
CA HIS A 44 -4.85 -5.30 -22.16
C HIS A 44 -5.37 -6.06 -20.94
N PHE A 45 -6.43 -6.81 -21.10
CA PHE A 45 -6.88 -7.79 -20.11
C PHE A 45 -5.79 -8.85 -19.87
N PHE A 46 -5.82 -9.47 -18.71
CA PHE A 46 -5.03 -10.66 -18.44
C PHE A 46 -5.44 -11.79 -19.40
N GLU A 47 -4.55 -12.76 -19.60
CA GLU A 47 -4.82 -13.94 -20.41
C GLU A 47 -6.11 -14.64 -19.93
N ASN A 48 -6.92 -15.11 -20.87
CA ASN A 48 -8.25 -15.71 -20.67
C ASN A 48 -9.34 -14.75 -20.16
N TYR A 49 -9.06 -13.45 -19.98
CA TYR A 49 -10.08 -12.47 -19.60
C TYR A 49 -10.35 -11.46 -20.72
N GLY A 50 -11.62 -11.06 -20.83
CA GLY A 50 -12.07 -10.08 -21.80
C GLY A 50 -13.60 -9.95 -21.82
N TRP A 51 -14.14 -9.16 -22.76
CA TRP A 51 -15.59 -8.91 -22.85
C TRP A 51 -16.41 -10.18 -23.06
N LYS A 52 -15.85 -11.18 -23.75
CA LYS A 52 -16.52 -12.44 -24.11
C LYS A 52 -16.18 -13.60 -23.16
N SER A 53 -15.22 -13.42 -22.23
CA SER A 53 -14.90 -14.47 -21.25
C SER A 53 -16.02 -14.62 -20.23
N ASP A 54 -16.04 -15.74 -19.51
CA ASP A 54 -17.02 -16.00 -18.47
C ASP A 54 -17.03 -14.87 -17.43
N ASP A 55 -18.22 -14.58 -16.97
CA ASP A 55 -18.49 -13.52 -16.01
C ASP A 55 -18.73 -14.06 -14.58
N PHE A 56 -18.43 -15.34 -14.38
CA PHE A 56 -18.49 -16.07 -13.11
C PHE A 56 -17.44 -17.17 -13.08
N GLU A 57 -16.74 -17.30 -11.97
CA GLU A 57 -15.77 -18.36 -11.70
C GLU A 57 -15.73 -18.67 -10.19
N ILE A 58 -15.11 -19.78 -9.85
CA ILE A 58 -14.85 -20.16 -8.46
C ILE A 58 -13.33 -20.15 -8.24
N ILE A 59 -12.86 -19.39 -7.27
CA ILE A 59 -11.44 -19.27 -6.90
C ILE A 59 -11.32 -19.61 -5.42
N ASN A 60 -10.54 -20.63 -5.07
CA ASN A 60 -10.41 -21.13 -3.69
C ASN A 60 -11.79 -21.31 -3.01
N GLU A 61 -12.72 -21.96 -3.70
CA GLU A 61 -14.11 -22.17 -3.27
C GLU A 61 -14.93 -20.89 -3.06
N ILE A 62 -14.46 -19.74 -3.52
CA ILE A 62 -15.14 -18.45 -3.42
C ILE A 62 -15.83 -18.13 -4.75
N PRO A 63 -17.15 -17.90 -4.77
CA PRO A 63 -17.87 -17.41 -5.93
C PRO A 63 -17.40 -16.00 -6.32
N VAL A 64 -16.89 -15.82 -7.53
CA VAL A 64 -16.38 -14.55 -8.05
C VAL A 64 -17.23 -14.14 -9.27
N HIS A 65 -17.95 -13.04 -9.12
CA HIS A 65 -18.73 -12.41 -10.19
C HIS A 65 -17.91 -11.28 -10.82
N ARG A 66 -17.59 -11.41 -12.11
CA ARG A 66 -16.80 -10.41 -12.83
C ARG A 66 -17.70 -9.53 -13.71
N ALA A 67 -17.62 -8.23 -13.47
CA ALA A 67 -18.24 -7.22 -14.31
C ALA A 67 -17.31 -6.87 -15.48
N ASN A 68 -17.86 -6.72 -16.67
CA ASN A 68 -17.13 -6.14 -17.79
C ASN A 68 -16.78 -4.68 -17.49
N LEU A 69 -15.70 -4.21 -18.11
CA LEU A 69 -15.27 -2.81 -18.03
C LEU A 69 -14.37 -2.49 -19.24
N PHE A 70 -14.16 -1.22 -19.54
CA PHE A 70 -13.16 -0.83 -20.51
C PHE A 70 -11.76 -0.96 -19.92
N SER A 71 -10.84 -1.64 -20.61
CA SER A 71 -9.46 -1.79 -20.13
C SER A 71 -8.74 -0.43 -20.01
N ARG A 72 -7.84 -0.32 -19.06
CA ARG A 72 -7.05 0.92 -18.80
C ARG A 72 -6.12 1.28 -19.95
N ARG A 73 -5.66 0.29 -20.72
CA ARG A 73 -4.62 0.46 -21.75
C ARG A 73 -3.42 1.27 -21.23
N ASN A 74 -3.02 2.31 -21.93
CA ASN A 74 -1.88 3.16 -21.58
C ASN A 74 -2.19 4.21 -20.48
N GLY A 75 -3.35 4.14 -19.81
CA GLY A 75 -3.64 4.95 -18.64
C GLY A 75 -3.98 6.44 -18.89
N GLY A 76 -4.31 6.84 -20.11
CA GLY A 76 -4.77 8.21 -20.38
C GLY A 76 -6.07 8.58 -19.67
N ALA A 77 -6.27 9.85 -19.31
CA ALA A 77 -7.39 10.33 -18.48
C ALA A 77 -8.78 9.84 -18.94
N LEU A 78 -9.08 9.90 -20.24
CA LEU A 78 -10.35 9.41 -20.80
C LEU A 78 -10.49 7.90 -20.61
N ARG A 79 -9.42 7.14 -20.78
CA ARG A 79 -9.43 5.68 -20.60
C ARG A 79 -9.65 5.28 -19.16
N LEU A 80 -9.01 5.99 -18.23
CA LEU A 80 -9.22 5.78 -16.79
C LEU A 80 -10.67 6.12 -16.41
N PHE A 81 -11.21 7.22 -16.91
CA PHE A 81 -12.61 7.59 -16.72
C PHE A 81 -13.56 6.48 -17.22
N LEU A 82 -13.38 6.02 -18.45
CA LEU A 82 -14.18 4.93 -19.02
C LEU A 82 -14.04 3.63 -18.23
N ASN A 83 -12.82 3.29 -17.79
CA ASN A 83 -12.57 2.11 -16.96
C ASN A 83 -13.36 2.18 -15.65
N TYR A 84 -13.28 3.28 -14.94
CA TYR A 84 -13.88 3.49 -13.63
C TYR A 84 -15.42 3.52 -13.67
N PHE A 85 -15.97 4.28 -14.60
CA PHE A 85 -17.43 4.40 -14.70
C PHE A 85 -18.09 3.20 -15.34
N SER A 86 -17.45 2.54 -16.31
CA SER A 86 -17.97 1.29 -16.87
C SER A 86 -18.01 0.19 -15.81
N PHE A 87 -16.96 0.06 -14.97
CA PHE A 87 -17.01 -0.86 -13.83
C PHE A 87 -18.18 -0.54 -12.92
N ALA A 88 -18.30 0.71 -12.45
CA ALA A 88 -19.35 1.12 -11.52
C ALA A 88 -20.76 0.77 -12.07
N LEU A 89 -21.02 1.05 -13.35
CA LEU A 89 -22.31 0.76 -14.00
C LEU A 89 -22.53 -0.75 -14.17
N LEU A 90 -21.56 -1.45 -14.79
CA LEU A 90 -21.75 -2.87 -15.15
C LEU A 90 -21.71 -3.78 -13.92
N ALA A 91 -20.93 -3.43 -12.88
CA ALA A 91 -20.97 -4.14 -11.59
C ALA A 91 -22.32 -3.94 -10.89
N SER A 92 -22.90 -2.73 -10.95
CA SER A 92 -24.23 -2.49 -10.40
C SER A 92 -25.32 -3.32 -11.12
N LEU A 93 -25.23 -3.47 -12.42
CA LEU A 93 -26.13 -4.35 -13.19
C LEU A 93 -25.88 -5.84 -12.89
N LYS A 94 -24.61 -6.23 -12.68
CA LYS A 94 -24.22 -7.60 -12.36
C LYS A 94 -24.79 -8.08 -11.03
N LEU A 95 -25.02 -7.19 -10.07
CA LEU A 95 -25.68 -7.51 -8.80
C LEU A 95 -27.01 -8.27 -9.00
N ARG A 96 -27.71 -8.06 -10.12
CA ARG A 96 -28.97 -8.78 -10.41
C ARG A 96 -28.78 -10.29 -10.46
N LYS A 97 -27.59 -10.75 -10.86
CA LYS A 97 -27.24 -12.18 -10.96
C LYS A 97 -26.79 -12.79 -9.62
N ILE A 98 -26.39 -11.98 -8.65
CA ILE A 98 -25.97 -12.45 -7.33
C ILE A 98 -27.22 -12.73 -6.49
N LYS A 99 -27.34 -13.95 -5.99
CA LYS A 99 -28.47 -14.41 -5.16
C LYS A 99 -28.02 -14.59 -3.69
N GLY A 100 -29.00 -14.74 -2.81
CA GLY A 100 -28.75 -14.98 -1.38
C GLY A 100 -28.90 -13.73 -0.52
N SER A 101 -28.50 -13.85 0.74
CA SER A 101 -28.45 -12.78 1.75
C SER A 101 -27.02 -12.61 2.21
N PHE A 102 -26.70 -11.41 2.68
CA PHE A 102 -25.37 -11.08 3.22
C PHE A 102 -25.53 -10.35 4.55
N ASP A 103 -24.61 -10.63 5.46
CA ASP A 103 -24.53 -9.97 6.77
C ASP A 103 -23.76 -8.62 6.66
N ALA A 104 -22.81 -8.55 5.73
CA ALA A 104 -21.96 -7.39 5.48
C ALA A 104 -21.63 -7.22 3.99
N ILE A 105 -21.46 -5.96 3.56
CA ILE A 105 -20.88 -5.58 2.28
C ILE A 105 -19.55 -4.90 2.58
N PHE A 106 -18.44 -5.56 2.24
CA PHE A 106 -17.10 -5.04 2.43
C PHE A 106 -16.56 -4.47 1.12
N VAL A 107 -16.21 -3.18 1.13
CA VAL A 107 -15.75 -2.46 -0.08
C VAL A 107 -14.27 -2.15 0.08
N TYR A 108 -13.45 -2.62 -0.84
CA TYR A 108 -12.04 -2.28 -0.93
C TYR A 108 -11.81 -1.23 -2.01
N GLU A 109 -11.30 -0.07 -1.61
CA GLU A 109 -11.11 1.09 -2.49
C GLU A 109 -9.62 1.47 -2.58
N PRO A 110 -8.82 0.80 -3.43
CA PRO A 110 -7.43 1.19 -3.72
C PRO A 110 -7.34 2.31 -4.76
N SER A 111 -8.45 2.88 -5.19
CA SER A 111 -8.73 3.79 -6.29
C SER A 111 -9.37 3.03 -7.49
N PRO A 112 -10.49 3.47 -8.03
CA PRO A 112 -11.17 4.77 -7.79
C PRO A 112 -12.33 4.67 -6.78
N ILE A 113 -12.76 5.84 -6.27
CA ILE A 113 -13.93 5.96 -5.37
C ILE A 113 -15.23 5.41 -5.98
N THR A 114 -15.33 5.35 -7.32
CA THR A 114 -16.52 4.85 -8.04
C THR A 114 -16.86 3.38 -7.71
N VAL A 115 -15.92 2.62 -7.13
CA VAL A 115 -16.16 1.25 -6.61
C VAL A 115 -17.25 1.25 -5.52
N GLY A 116 -17.47 2.35 -4.84
CA GLY A 116 -18.55 2.51 -3.86
C GLY A 116 -19.95 2.57 -4.48
N ILE A 117 -20.10 2.90 -5.76
CA ILE A 117 -21.42 2.98 -6.42
C ILE A 117 -22.15 1.63 -6.40
N PRO A 118 -21.57 0.50 -6.89
CA PRO A 118 -22.23 -0.79 -6.82
C PRO A 118 -22.53 -1.24 -5.38
N SER A 119 -21.75 -0.82 -4.37
CA SER A 119 -22.04 -1.17 -2.99
C SER A 119 -23.31 -0.53 -2.45
N ILE A 120 -23.66 0.69 -2.91
CA ILE A 120 -24.93 1.33 -2.57
C ILE A 120 -26.13 0.56 -3.16
N PHE A 121 -26.01 0.08 -4.39
CA PHE A 121 -27.05 -0.77 -4.99
C PHE A 121 -27.13 -2.13 -4.28
N ALA A 122 -25.98 -2.72 -3.89
CA ALA A 122 -25.93 -3.94 -3.10
C ALA A 122 -26.62 -3.76 -1.73
N LYS A 123 -26.36 -2.65 -1.02
CA LYS A 123 -27.05 -2.31 0.24
C LYS A 123 -28.56 -2.29 0.07
N LYS A 124 -29.07 -1.65 -0.99
CA LYS A 124 -30.52 -1.60 -1.27
C LYS A 124 -31.09 -2.99 -1.55
N LYS A 125 -30.38 -3.81 -2.31
CA LYS A 125 -30.82 -5.15 -2.70
C LYS A 125 -30.82 -6.13 -1.53
N PHE A 126 -29.71 -6.21 -0.79
CA PHE A 126 -29.49 -7.24 0.22
C PHE A 126 -29.82 -6.77 1.64
N LYS A 127 -30.10 -5.48 1.84
CA LYS A 127 -30.35 -4.83 3.14
C LYS A 127 -29.21 -5.02 4.14
N ALA A 128 -27.98 -5.21 3.65
CA ALA A 128 -26.77 -5.39 4.45
C ALA A 128 -25.99 -4.09 4.61
N PRO A 129 -25.32 -3.87 5.75
CA PRO A 129 -24.50 -2.68 5.99
C PRO A 129 -23.24 -2.66 5.12
N ILE A 130 -22.80 -1.45 4.75
CA ILE A 130 -21.54 -1.23 4.02
C ILE A 130 -20.43 -0.90 5.01
N TYR A 131 -19.30 -1.59 4.88
CA TYR A 131 -18.03 -1.30 5.51
C TYR A 131 -17.06 -0.92 4.40
N PHE A 132 -16.69 0.36 4.34
CA PHE A 132 -15.92 0.93 3.24
C PHE A 132 -14.47 1.12 3.65
N TRP A 133 -13.54 0.38 3.04
CA TRP A 133 -12.11 0.46 3.34
C TRP A 133 -11.42 1.38 2.33
N ALA A 134 -11.19 2.63 2.76
CA ALA A 134 -10.56 3.68 1.98
C ALA A 134 -9.03 3.54 2.03
N GLN A 135 -8.43 3.33 0.86
CA GLN A 135 -6.99 3.27 0.67
C GLN A 135 -6.43 4.60 0.14
N ASP A 136 -7.26 5.36 -0.55
CA ASP A 136 -6.92 6.65 -1.13
C ASP A 136 -7.90 7.75 -0.68
N LEU A 137 -7.42 8.99 -0.68
CA LEU A 137 -8.25 10.17 -0.44
C LEU A 137 -8.76 10.75 -1.76
N TRP A 138 -10.07 10.72 -1.97
CA TRP A 138 -10.74 11.28 -3.13
C TRP A 138 -11.48 12.60 -2.76
N PRO A 139 -11.34 13.66 -3.60
CA PRO A 139 -10.71 13.70 -4.94
C PRO A 139 -9.21 14.01 -4.98
N GLU A 140 -8.51 14.13 -3.85
CA GLU A 140 -7.09 14.53 -3.77
C GLU A 140 -6.19 13.62 -4.60
N SER A 141 -6.45 12.33 -4.64
CA SER A 141 -5.71 11.37 -5.48
C SER A 141 -5.75 11.71 -6.97
N LEU A 142 -6.83 12.36 -7.45
CA LEU A 142 -6.90 12.86 -8.84
C LEU A 142 -5.94 14.04 -9.08
N VAL A 143 -5.76 14.88 -8.07
CA VAL A 143 -4.82 16.02 -8.16
C VAL A 143 -3.39 15.50 -8.15
N ALA A 144 -3.07 14.64 -7.19
CA ALA A 144 -1.71 14.11 -6.98
C ALA A 144 -1.24 13.23 -8.15
N ALA A 145 -2.07 12.28 -8.60
CA ALA A 145 -1.68 11.32 -9.63
C ALA A 145 -1.94 11.79 -11.07
N GLY A 146 -2.94 12.63 -11.29
CA GLY A 146 -3.42 13.03 -12.62
C GLY A 146 -3.32 14.52 -12.94
N GLY A 147 -2.89 15.36 -11.98
CA GLY A 147 -2.82 16.80 -12.16
C GLY A 147 -4.17 17.48 -12.48
N VAL A 148 -5.29 16.84 -12.13
CA VAL A 148 -6.63 17.37 -12.39
C VAL A 148 -6.87 18.61 -11.55
N LYS A 149 -7.03 19.78 -12.21
CA LYS A 149 -7.26 21.09 -11.57
C LYS A 149 -8.69 21.63 -11.76
N ASN A 150 -9.51 20.97 -12.57
CA ASN A 150 -10.87 21.43 -12.86
C ASN A 150 -11.76 21.33 -11.61
N LYS A 151 -12.22 22.48 -11.10
CA LYS A 151 -13.03 22.59 -9.87
C LYS A 151 -14.38 21.85 -9.97
N LEU A 152 -15.00 21.79 -11.14
CA LEU A 152 -16.26 21.07 -11.34
C LEU A 152 -16.07 19.55 -11.21
N VAL A 153 -15.00 19.03 -11.81
CA VAL A 153 -14.63 17.61 -11.69
C VAL A 153 -14.33 17.25 -10.24
N LEU A 154 -13.49 18.06 -9.56
CA LEU A 154 -13.16 17.84 -8.15
C LEU A 154 -14.41 17.95 -7.25
N GLY A 155 -15.29 18.92 -7.49
CA GLY A 155 -16.56 19.08 -6.78
C GLY A 155 -17.49 17.88 -6.96
N PHE A 156 -17.58 17.33 -8.17
CA PHE A 156 -18.35 16.12 -8.45
C PHE A 156 -17.83 14.93 -7.64
N PHE A 157 -16.52 14.64 -7.71
CA PHE A 157 -15.94 13.52 -6.97
C PHE A 157 -16.00 13.72 -5.46
N ASN A 158 -15.84 14.95 -4.96
CA ASN A 158 -16.03 15.25 -3.54
C ASN A 158 -17.46 14.93 -3.08
N SER A 159 -18.46 15.31 -3.87
CA SER A 159 -19.87 15.02 -3.59
C SER A 159 -20.16 13.52 -3.64
N LEU A 160 -19.57 12.81 -4.61
CA LEU A 160 -19.68 11.35 -4.72
C LEU A 160 -19.04 10.64 -3.53
N THR A 161 -17.84 11.04 -3.13
CA THR A 161 -17.12 10.49 -1.96
C THR A 161 -17.95 10.67 -0.70
N LYS A 162 -18.42 11.89 -0.45
CA LYS A 162 -19.28 12.22 0.68
C LYS A 162 -20.58 11.40 0.69
N TRP A 163 -21.18 11.21 -0.47
CA TRP A 163 -22.40 10.40 -0.61
C TRP A 163 -22.14 8.93 -0.26
N ILE A 164 -21.05 8.34 -0.76
CA ILE A 164 -20.66 6.95 -0.46
C ILE A 164 -20.37 6.77 1.03
N TYR A 165 -19.57 7.65 1.63
CA TYR A 165 -19.22 7.56 3.06
C TYR A 165 -20.45 7.72 3.96
N LYS A 166 -21.37 8.63 3.63
CA LYS A 166 -22.63 8.77 4.37
C LYS A 166 -23.49 7.52 4.39
N HIS A 167 -23.49 6.75 3.30
CA HIS A 167 -24.25 5.49 3.19
C HIS A 167 -23.55 4.30 3.82
N SER A 168 -22.27 4.41 4.13
CA SER A 168 -21.49 3.40 4.83
C SER A 168 -21.83 3.38 6.32
N LYS A 169 -21.85 2.18 6.91
CA LYS A 169 -21.97 2.02 8.37
C LYS A 169 -20.68 2.43 9.06
N LYS A 170 -19.55 2.00 8.52
CA LYS A 170 -18.19 2.42 8.91
C LYS A 170 -17.36 2.75 7.68
N VAL A 171 -16.44 3.70 7.84
CA VAL A 171 -15.37 4.03 6.89
C VAL A 171 -14.06 3.64 7.57
N LEU A 172 -13.44 2.58 7.08
CA LEU A 172 -12.16 2.09 7.56
C LEU A 172 -11.06 2.85 6.82
N ILE A 173 -10.14 3.44 7.55
CA ILE A 173 -9.05 4.25 7.01
C ILE A 173 -7.70 3.54 7.21
N GLN A 174 -6.90 3.46 6.15
CA GLN A 174 -5.60 2.81 6.21
C GLN A 174 -4.54 3.64 6.96
N SER A 175 -4.83 4.92 7.21
CA SER A 175 -3.96 5.86 7.92
C SER A 175 -4.79 6.83 8.77
N ASN A 176 -4.33 7.14 9.98
CA ASN A 176 -4.97 8.17 10.82
C ASN A 176 -4.90 9.56 10.19
N GLY A 177 -3.92 9.82 9.31
CA GLY A 177 -3.84 11.04 8.54
C GLY A 177 -5.07 11.33 7.66
N PHE A 178 -5.87 10.29 7.34
CA PHE A 178 -7.12 10.46 6.58
C PHE A 178 -8.27 10.99 7.43
N ARG A 179 -8.19 10.87 8.76
CA ARG A 179 -9.30 11.13 9.68
C ARG A 179 -9.83 12.56 9.56
N ASP A 180 -8.96 13.54 9.72
CA ASP A 180 -9.36 14.96 9.69
C ASP A 180 -9.95 15.35 8.33
N TYR A 181 -9.39 14.80 7.25
CA TYR A 181 -9.91 15.03 5.91
C TYR A 181 -11.37 14.52 5.78
N ILE A 182 -11.65 13.31 6.26
CA ILE A 182 -12.99 12.71 6.20
C ILE A 182 -13.96 13.41 7.16
N LEU A 183 -13.50 13.83 8.35
CA LEU A 183 -14.28 14.65 9.28
C LEU A 183 -14.71 15.97 8.62
N ASN A 184 -13.80 16.64 7.92
CA ASN A 184 -14.08 17.88 7.19
C ASN A 184 -15.07 17.71 6.03
N GLN A 185 -15.27 16.48 5.55
CA GLN A 185 -16.36 16.17 4.63
C GLN A 185 -17.72 15.99 5.33
N GLY A 186 -17.78 16.14 6.64
CA GLY A 186 -19.01 16.02 7.45
C GLY A 186 -19.42 14.58 7.71
N ILE A 187 -18.47 13.67 7.80
CA ILE A 187 -18.66 12.29 8.25
C ILE A 187 -18.41 12.22 9.75
N PRO A 188 -19.34 11.68 10.56
CA PRO A 188 -19.18 11.59 12.00
C PRO A 188 -17.99 10.73 12.43
N ASN A 189 -17.30 11.12 13.51
CA ASN A 189 -16.09 10.43 13.98
C ASN A 189 -16.34 8.97 14.38
N ASP A 190 -17.51 8.65 14.91
CA ASP A 190 -17.91 7.29 15.28
C ASP A 190 -18.03 6.35 14.08
N LYS A 191 -18.17 6.88 12.87
CA LYS A 191 -18.13 6.10 11.62
C LYS A 191 -16.71 5.82 11.12
N ILE A 192 -15.69 6.56 11.57
CA ILE A 192 -14.33 6.48 11.08
C ILE A 192 -13.52 5.56 11.98
N LEU A 193 -13.00 4.47 11.41
CA LEU A 193 -12.21 3.48 12.14
C LEU A 193 -10.84 3.32 11.49
N PHE A 194 -9.77 3.40 12.29
CA PHE A 194 -8.43 3.06 11.83
C PHE A 194 -8.33 1.55 11.60
N TYR A 195 -8.07 1.19 10.36
CA TYR A 195 -7.87 -0.18 9.91
C TYR A 195 -6.76 -0.18 8.87
N PRO A 196 -5.49 -0.29 9.30
CA PRO A 196 -4.34 -0.25 8.40
C PRO A 196 -4.28 -1.50 7.52
N ASN A 197 -3.40 -1.46 6.53
CA ASN A 197 -3.16 -2.62 5.68
C ASN A 197 -2.42 -3.71 6.47
N PRO A 198 -2.90 -4.96 6.50
CA PRO A 198 -2.10 -6.07 7.02
C PRO A 198 -0.87 -6.31 6.13
N THR A 199 0.18 -6.84 6.72
CA THR A 199 1.38 -7.27 5.98
C THR A 199 1.31 -8.78 5.76
N GLU A 200 1.87 -9.26 4.68
CA GLU A 200 1.89 -10.68 4.34
C GLU A 200 2.77 -11.47 5.33
N ASP A 201 2.36 -12.70 5.69
CA ASP A 201 2.94 -13.52 6.77
C ASP A 201 4.40 -13.92 6.59
N PHE A 202 4.90 -13.83 5.36
CA PHE A 202 6.30 -14.12 5.10
C PHE A 202 7.24 -12.99 5.57
N TYR A 203 6.75 -11.77 5.85
CA TYR A 203 7.54 -10.71 6.47
C TYR A 203 7.70 -10.97 7.96
N LYS A 204 8.84 -11.53 8.33
CA LYS A 204 9.21 -11.84 9.71
C LYS A 204 10.72 -11.75 9.89
N PRO A 205 11.21 -11.58 11.12
CA PRO A 205 12.63 -11.62 11.39
C PRO A 205 13.22 -12.99 10.99
N LEU A 206 14.34 -12.96 10.29
CA LEU A 206 15.10 -14.16 9.93
C LEU A 206 16.50 -14.06 10.55
N LEU A 207 16.95 -15.17 11.14
CA LEU A 207 18.27 -15.32 11.71
C LEU A 207 19.12 -16.24 10.82
N GLU A 208 20.44 -15.97 10.78
CA GLU A 208 21.44 -16.84 10.14
C GLU A 208 21.13 -17.26 8.70
N VAL A 209 20.61 -16.31 7.88
CA VAL A 209 20.38 -16.52 6.47
C VAL A 209 21.72 -16.48 5.73
N LYS A 210 22.00 -17.50 4.89
CA LYS A 210 23.23 -17.54 4.05
C LYS A 210 22.97 -17.02 2.63
N GLU A 211 21.73 -17.16 2.16
CA GLU A 211 21.34 -16.68 0.84
C GLU A 211 21.55 -15.16 0.76
N TYR A 212 22.13 -14.72 -0.36
CA TYR A 212 22.42 -13.30 -0.67
C TYR A 212 23.52 -12.65 0.17
N GLN A 213 24.19 -13.39 1.09
CA GLN A 213 25.27 -12.85 1.92
C GLN A 213 26.41 -12.23 1.10
N GLU A 214 26.66 -12.76 -0.10
CA GLU A 214 27.69 -12.29 -1.04
C GLU A 214 27.51 -10.85 -1.50
N PHE A 215 26.32 -10.26 -1.35
CA PHE A 215 26.05 -8.87 -1.71
C PHE A 215 26.30 -7.89 -0.57
N PHE A 216 26.67 -8.36 0.64
CA PHE A 216 26.80 -7.55 1.84
C PHE A 216 28.20 -7.70 2.46
N GLU A 217 28.90 -6.60 2.57
CA GLU A 217 30.23 -6.52 3.18
C GLU A 217 30.09 -6.19 4.67
N LYS A 218 30.76 -6.97 5.53
CA LYS A 218 30.65 -6.80 7.01
C LYS A 218 31.28 -5.50 7.53
N GLU A 219 32.18 -4.95 6.77
CA GLU A 219 32.92 -3.71 7.06
C GLU A 219 32.06 -2.47 6.80
N ASN A 220 31.02 -2.61 5.99
CA ASN A 220 30.12 -1.53 5.64
C ASN A 220 28.87 -1.53 6.53
N PHE A 221 28.32 -0.34 6.75
CA PHE A 221 26.96 -0.19 7.24
C PHE A 221 25.99 -0.40 6.08
N ASN A 222 25.29 -1.52 6.12
CA ASN A 222 24.45 -2.00 5.02
C ASN A 222 23.03 -1.45 5.12
N ILE A 223 22.65 -0.55 4.22
CA ILE A 223 21.31 -0.01 4.10
C ILE A 223 20.61 -0.68 2.91
N ILE A 224 19.37 -1.11 3.08
CA ILE A 224 18.56 -1.63 1.96
C ILE A 224 17.41 -0.68 1.65
N PHE A 225 17.28 -0.31 0.38
CA PHE A 225 16.10 0.29 -0.20
C PHE A 225 15.39 -0.77 -1.06
N ALA A 226 14.14 -1.13 -0.73
CA ALA A 226 13.36 -2.11 -1.50
C ALA A 226 12.10 -1.50 -2.10
N GLY A 227 11.89 -1.67 -3.41
CA GLY A 227 10.67 -1.30 -4.13
C GLY A 227 10.90 -0.46 -5.38
N ASN A 228 9.84 0.20 -5.86
CA ASN A 228 9.87 1.02 -7.08
C ASN A 228 10.89 2.16 -6.97
N ILE A 229 11.69 2.34 -8.04
CA ILE A 229 12.63 3.46 -8.21
C ILE A 229 11.96 4.48 -9.12
N GLY A 230 11.00 5.22 -8.55
CA GLY A 230 10.23 6.23 -9.27
C GLY A 230 10.45 7.63 -8.72
N GLU A 231 9.86 8.63 -9.38
CA GLU A 231 9.95 10.01 -8.92
C GLU A 231 9.37 10.22 -7.51
N ALA A 232 8.31 9.51 -7.16
CA ALA A 232 7.65 9.63 -5.86
C ALA A 232 8.55 9.23 -4.69
N GLN A 233 9.59 8.43 -4.93
CA GLN A 233 10.53 7.96 -3.92
C GLN A 233 11.69 8.93 -3.67
N SER A 234 11.75 10.05 -4.40
CA SER A 234 12.83 11.05 -4.28
C SER A 234 14.24 10.45 -4.15
N PHE A 235 14.59 9.53 -5.07
CA PHE A 235 15.86 8.79 -4.98
C PHE A 235 17.09 9.71 -5.04
N ILE A 236 16.93 10.92 -5.63
CA ILE A 236 17.95 11.96 -5.61
C ILE A 236 18.36 12.37 -4.19
N THR A 237 17.40 12.42 -3.25
CA THR A 237 17.68 12.76 -1.84
C THR A 237 18.61 11.73 -1.18
N ILE A 238 18.43 10.44 -1.53
CA ILE A 238 19.29 9.36 -1.06
C ILE A 238 20.71 9.52 -1.62
N ILE A 239 20.83 9.79 -2.93
CA ILE A 239 22.14 9.99 -3.58
C ILE A 239 22.90 11.17 -2.97
N GLU A 240 22.22 12.32 -2.78
CA GLU A 240 22.83 13.48 -2.16
C GLU A 240 23.21 13.24 -0.70
N ALA A 241 22.39 12.54 0.06
CA ALA A 241 22.72 12.18 1.44
C ALA A 241 23.96 11.28 1.51
N VAL A 242 24.07 10.26 0.66
CA VAL A 242 25.27 9.40 0.58
C VAL A 242 26.48 10.20 0.15
N ASN A 243 26.36 11.12 -0.82
CA ASN A 243 27.47 12.00 -1.25
C ASN A 243 28.01 12.86 -0.10
N ASN A 244 27.14 13.33 0.81
CA ASN A 244 27.56 14.11 2.00
C ASN A 244 28.36 13.31 3.03
N ILE A 245 28.34 11.96 2.93
CA ILE A 245 28.98 11.05 3.91
C ILE A 245 29.79 9.94 3.23
N LYS A 246 30.23 10.18 2.00
CA LYS A 246 30.95 9.18 1.19
C LYS A 246 32.27 8.69 1.74
N GLU A 247 32.82 9.38 2.73
CA GLU A 247 34.02 8.96 3.49
C GLU A 247 33.72 7.85 4.50
N LEU A 248 32.45 7.59 4.82
CA LEU A 248 32.05 6.54 5.77
C LEU A 248 31.87 5.18 5.05
N PRO A 249 32.09 4.08 5.77
CA PRO A 249 31.89 2.73 5.23
C PRO A 249 30.38 2.40 5.12
N ILE A 250 29.74 2.97 4.11
CA ILE A 250 28.28 2.81 3.87
C ILE A 250 28.04 2.14 2.52
N LYS A 251 27.08 1.22 2.47
CA LYS A 251 26.59 0.56 1.26
C LYS A 251 25.05 0.61 1.18
N VAL A 252 24.52 1.12 0.10
CA VAL A 252 23.09 1.15 -0.16
C VAL A 252 22.76 0.09 -1.22
N THR A 253 22.14 -1.00 -0.81
CA THR A 253 21.66 -2.06 -1.71
C THR A 253 20.24 -1.73 -2.14
N VAL A 254 20.02 -1.68 -3.45
CA VAL A 254 18.76 -1.28 -4.08
C VAL A 254 18.09 -2.51 -4.70
N LEU A 255 16.96 -2.93 -4.13
CA LEU A 255 16.13 -4.04 -4.58
C LEU A 255 14.90 -3.47 -5.27
N GLY A 256 14.83 -3.56 -6.59
CA GLY A 256 13.70 -3.06 -7.35
C GLY A 256 14.07 -2.52 -8.72
N ASP A 257 13.06 -1.96 -9.38
CA ASP A 257 13.18 -1.33 -10.69
C ASP A 257 12.26 -0.11 -10.76
N GLY A 258 12.36 0.68 -11.82
CA GLY A 258 11.49 1.83 -12.01
C GLY A 258 12.02 2.84 -13.02
N ARG A 259 11.15 3.77 -13.40
CA ARG A 259 11.45 4.74 -14.46
C ARG A 259 12.63 5.68 -14.16
N TYR A 260 12.96 5.87 -12.89
CA TYR A 260 14.04 6.76 -12.46
C TYR A 260 15.39 6.02 -12.30
N LYS A 261 15.44 4.70 -12.46
CA LYS A 261 16.64 3.89 -12.23
C LYS A 261 17.85 4.33 -13.05
N GLU A 262 17.68 4.47 -14.37
CA GLU A 262 18.78 4.87 -15.26
C GLU A 262 19.30 6.29 -14.92
N THR A 263 18.39 7.20 -14.58
CA THR A 263 18.76 8.54 -14.10
C THR A 263 19.54 8.47 -12.81
N ALA A 264 19.12 7.64 -11.87
CA ALA A 264 19.81 7.43 -10.58
C ALA A 264 21.23 6.89 -10.80
N ILE A 265 21.39 5.87 -11.64
CA ILE A 265 22.71 5.28 -11.97
C ILE A 265 23.63 6.31 -12.61
N SER A 266 23.13 7.13 -13.53
CA SER A 266 23.92 8.22 -14.14
C SER A 266 24.40 9.22 -13.09
N LEU A 267 23.51 9.70 -12.22
CA LEU A 267 23.85 10.63 -11.15
C LEU A 267 24.89 10.07 -10.16
N ILE A 268 24.79 8.78 -9.81
CA ILE A 268 25.73 8.08 -8.95
C ILE A 268 27.12 8.07 -9.60
N LYS A 269 27.19 7.75 -10.89
CA LYS A 269 28.45 7.77 -11.65
C LYS A 269 29.04 9.16 -11.77
N ASP A 270 28.25 10.17 -12.06
CA ASP A 270 28.69 11.56 -12.19
C ASP A 270 29.28 12.11 -10.88
N LYS A 271 28.85 11.54 -9.74
CA LYS A 271 29.33 11.90 -8.39
C LYS A 271 30.47 10.98 -7.88
N GLY A 272 30.83 9.94 -8.60
CA GLY A 272 31.85 8.96 -8.19
C GLY A 272 31.40 8.13 -6.96
N LEU A 273 30.12 7.75 -6.91
CA LEU A 273 29.52 7.03 -5.77
C LEU A 273 29.24 5.55 -6.06
N GLU A 274 29.76 4.99 -7.17
CA GLU A 274 29.47 3.60 -7.59
C GLU A 274 29.85 2.59 -6.49
N PHE A 275 30.86 2.89 -5.70
CA PHE A 275 31.25 2.03 -4.60
C PHE A 275 30.17 1.94 -3.50
N HIS A 276 29.39 2.99 -3.31
CA HIS A 276 28.36 3.09 -2.26
C HIS A 276 26.99 2.51 -2.65
N PHE A 277 26.76 2.18 -3.91
CA PHE A 277 25.48 1.68 -4.38
C PHE A 277 25.60 0.33 -5.06
N ASN A 278 24.63 -0.56 -4.78
CA ASN A 278 24.52 -1.86 -5.42
C ASN A 278 23.08 -2.10 -5.90
N PHE A 279 22.85 -2.12 -7.22
CA PHE A 279 21.55 -2.34 -7.83
C PHE A 279 21.37 -3.80 -8.22
N LEU A 280 20.60 -4.56 -7.46
CA LEU A 280 20.39 -6.00 -7.69
C LEU A 280 19.17 -6.32 -8.56
N GLY A 281 18.33 -5.30 -8.88
CA GLY A 281 17.09 -5.52 -9.64
C GLY A 281 15.93 -6.01 -8.79
N SER A 282 14.91 -6.58 -9.45
CA SER A 282 13.66 -6.98 -8.81
C SER A 282 13.69 -8.44 -8.40
N PHE A 283 13.19 -8.72 -7.19
CA PHE A 283 13.02 -10.07 -6.64
C PHE A 283 11.56 -10.28 -6.23
N LEU A 284 11.20 -11.53 -5.97
CA LEU A 284 9.87 -11.86 -5.42
C LEU A 284 9.72 -11.27 -4.01
N PRO A 285 8.53 -10.80 -3.62
CA PRO A 285 8.29 -10.30 -2.26
C PRO A 285 8.68 -11.28 -1.16
N THR A 286 8.52 -12.58 -1.40
CA THR A 286 8.89 -13.66 -0.47
C THR A 286 10.39 -13.76 -0.19
N GLU A 287 11.24 -13.20 -1.07
CA GLU A 287 12.69 -13.15 -0.87
C GLU A 287 13.15 -11.95 -0.03
N MET A 288 12.29 -10.92 0.11
CA MET A 288 12.65 -9.69 0.80
C MET A 288 13.15 -9.90 2.24
N PRO A 289 12.51 -10.76 3.08
CA PRO A 289 13.00 -10.99 4.44
C PRO A 289 14.42 -11.55 4.51
N LYS A 290 14.84 -12.35 3.52
CA LYS A 290 16.21 -12.88 3.42
C LYS A 290 17.22 -11.74 3.18
N PHE A 291 16.91 -10.84 2.24
CA PHE A 291 17.74 -9.64 2.03
C PHE A 291 17.77 -8.75 3.28
N PHE A 292 16.60 -8.49 3.87
CA PHE A 292 16.50 -7.62 5.05
C PHE A 292 17.28 -8.17 6.25
N SER A 293 17.47 -9.49 6.36
CA SER A 293 18.27 -10.09 7.44
C SER A 293 19.72 -9.58 7.45
N HIS A 294 20.28 -9.23 6.28
CA HIS A 294 21.63 -8.72 6.12
C HIS A 294 21.77 -7.19 6.31
N ALA A 295 20.65 -6.46 6.40
CA ALA A 295 20.69 -5.02 6.58
C ALA A 295 20.96 -4.63 8.02
N ASP A 296 21.72 -3.55 8.22
CA ASP A 296 21.82 -2.83 9.48
C ASP A 296 20.61 -1.89 9.63
N ALA A 297 20.12 -1.31 8.52
CA ALA A 297 18.88 -0.52 8.48
C ALA A 297 18.15 -0.63 7.14
N LEU A 298 16.84 -0.37 7.16
CA LEU A 298 15.97 -0.35 5.97
C LEU A 298 15.54 1.08 5.68
N LEU A 299 15.65 1.51 4.42
CA LEU A 299 15.41 2.90 4.00
C LEU A 299 14.08 3.06 3.28
N VAL A 300 13.29 4.03 3.73
CA VAL A 300 12.12 4.52 3.02
C VAL A 300 12.27 6.02 2.75
N SER A 301 12.00 6.44 1.51
CA SER A 301 12.05 7.83 1.09
C SER A 301 10.86 8.14 0.20
N LEU A 302 10.28 9.34 0.36
CA LEU A 302 9.21 9.88 -0.47
C LEU A 302 9.47 11.37 -0.74
N LYS A 303 8.91 11.87 -1.85
CA LYS A 303 8.80 13.31 -2.14
C LYS A 303 7.96 14.02 -1.08
N LYS A 304 8.24 15.30 -0.92
CA LYS A 304 7.41 16.20 -0.12
C LYS A 304 6.07 16.44 -0.80
N ASP A 305 5.03 15.77 -0.32
CA ASP A 305 3.68 15.88 -0.83
C ASP A 305 2.66 15.66 0.28
N LYS A 306 1.57 16.46 0.26
CA LYS A 306 0.53 16.40 1.28
C LYS A 306 -0.14 15.02 1.35
N ILE A 307 -0.37 14.36 0.22
CA ILE A 307 -1.03 13.05 0.19
C ILE A 307 -0.09 11.97 0.76
N PHE A 308 1.19 12.04 0.41
CA PHE A 308 2.18 11.10 0.96
C PHE A 308 2.33 11.26 2.47
N SER A 309 2.27 12.50 2.99
CA SER A 309 2.35 12.73 4.44
C SER A 309 1.14 12.19 5.22
N LEU A 310 -0.01 12.05 4.56
CA LEU A 310 -1.23 11.48 5.17
C LEU A 310 -1.28 9.95 5.08
N THR A 311 -0.40 9.32 4.31
CA THR A 311 -0.45 7.88 4.00
C THR A 311 0.64 7.13 4.78
N ILE A 312 0.36 5.90 5.19
CA ILE A 312 1.38 4.98 5.73
C ILE A 312 1.97 4.20 4.55
N PRO A 313 3.26 4.41 4.20
CA PRO A 313 3.90 3.62 3.16
C PRO A 313 3.95 2.14 3.54
N ALA A 314 3.53 1.25 2.65
CA ALA A 314 3.51 -0.20 2.90
C ALA A 314 4.88 -0.78 3.31
N LYS A 315 5.98 -0.15 2.87
CA LYS A 315 7.35 -0.54 3.25
C LYS A 315 7.57 -0.45 4.75
N ILE A 316 7.02 0.57 5.42
CA ILE A 316 7.16 0.72 6.88
C ILE A 316 6.60 -0.50 7.58
N GLN A 317 5.41 -0.96 7.19
CA GLN A 317 4.78 -2.12 7.79
C GLN A 317 5.61 -3.40 7.60
N SER A 318 6.12 -3.63 6.37
CA SER A 318 6.99 -4.77 6.07
C SER A 318 8.33 -4.71 6.81
N TYR A 319 8.89 -3.50 6.99
CA TYR A 319 10.16 -3.27 7.70
C TYR A 319 10.01 -3.50 9.20
N LEU A 320 8.92 -2.98 9.79
CA LEU A 320 8.54 -3.26 11.16
C LEU A 320 8.37 -4.76 11.41
N ALA A 321 7.66 -5.44 10.50
CA ALA A 321 7.43 -6.89 10.57
C ALA A 321 8.75 -7.68 10.57
N CYS A 322 9.76 -7.24 9.83
CA CYS A 322 11.07 -7.87 9.77
C CYS A 322 12.02 -7.50 10.93
N GLY A 323 11.61 -6.59 11.82
CA GLY A 323 12.38 -6.26 13.03
C GLY A 323 13.73 -5.62 12.73
N LYS A 324 13.81 -4.71 11.77
CA LYS A 324 15.02 -3.97 11.41
C LYS A 324 14.86 -2.49 11.68
N PRO A 325 15.95 -1.77 12.06
CA PRO A 325 15.93 -0.32 12.16
C PRO A 325 15.48 0.34 10.86
N ILE A 326 14.70 1.42 10.97
CA ILE A 326 14.16 2.13 9.81
C ILE A 326 14.77 3.52 9.70
N ILE A 327 15.28 3.85 8.52
CA ILE A 327 15.65 5.20 8.11
C ILE A 327 14.48 5.73 7.26
N ALA A 328 13.79 6.78 7.73
CA ALA A 328 12.62 7.30 7.06
C ALA A 328 12.82 8.76 6.64
N SER A 329 13.08 9.00 5.34
CA SER A 329 13.12 10.34 4.74
C SER A 329 11.74 10.66 4.15
N ILE A 330 10.79 10.95 5.05
CA ILE A 330 9.37 11.16 4.75
C ILE A 330 8.72 12.08 5.78
N ASP A 331 7.61 12.71 5.40
CA ASP A 331 6.79 13.52 6.31
C ASP A 331 5.56 12.75 6.84
N GLY A 332 4.95 13.23 7.90
CA GLY A 332 3.62 12.87 8.38
C GLY A 332 3.50 11.50 9.04
N GLU A 333 2.43 10.74 8.73
CA GLU A 333 2.04 9.54 9.48
C GLU A 333 3.11 8.43 9.46
N GLY A 334 3.81 8.26 8.35
CA GLY A 334 4.89 7.27 8.29
C GLY A 334 6.06 7.61 9.21
N ALA A 335 6.51 8.88 9.23
CA ALA A 335 7.55 9.35 10.15
C ALA A 335 7.12 9.25 11.62
N LYS A 336 5.85 9.61 11.89
CA LYS A 336 5.25 9.48 13.22
C LYS A 336 5.31 8.04 13.76
N ILE A 337 4.96 7.06 12.93
CA ILE A 337 5.02 5.63 13.31
C ILE A 337 6.45 5.23 13.67
N VAL A 338 7.46 5.60 12.86
CA VAL A 338 8.86 5.25 13.14
C VAL A 338 9.32 5.85 14.46
N SER A 339 8.93 7.10 14.74
CA SER A 339 9.27 7.79 15.99
C SER A 339 8.52 7.21 17.21
N GLU A 340 7.21 6.97 17.11
CA GLU A 340 6.39 6.39 18.19
C GLU A 340 6.81 4.97 18.52
N ALA A 341 7.14 4.17 17.52
CA ALA A 341 7.65 2.81 17.69
C ALA A 341 9.11 2.79 18.24
N LYS A 342 9.82 3.92 18.23
CA LYS A 342 11.26 4.00 18.58
C LYS A 342 12.09 2.98 17.77
N CYS A 343 11.72 2.77 16.53
CA CYS A 343 12.29 1.72 15.70
C CYS A 343 13.27 2.22 14.64
N GLY A 344 13.69 3.49 14.73
CA GLY A 344 14.57 4.07 13.75
C GLY A 344 14.68 5.59 13.87
N VAL A 345 15.10 6.21 12.78
CA VAL A 345 15.34 7.65 12.67
C VAL A 345 14.58 8.25 11.51
N THR A 346 14.22 9.54 11.64
CA THR A 346 13.40 10.23 10.63
C THR A 346 14.07 11.54 10.19
N SER A 347 14.00 11.86 8.90
CA SER A 347 14.30 13.17 8.35
C SER A 347 13.10 13.70 7.55
N PRO A 348 12.95 15.03 7.43
CA PRO A 348 11.95 15.58 6.50
C PRO A 348 12.11 15.03 5.09
N ALA A 349 11.00 14.93 4.37
CA ALA A 349 11.03 14.56 2.96
C ALA A 349 11.89 15.54 2.15
N GLU A 350 12.72 15.01 1.23
CA GLU A 350 13.61 15.77 0.34
C GLU A 350 14.72 16.58 1.06
N ASP A 351 15.01 16.27 2.32
CA ASP A 351 16.11 16.89 3.08
C ASP A 351 17.32 15.94 3.16
N SER A 352 18.23 16.04 2.19
CA SER A 352 19.43 15.21 2.12
C SER A 352 20.45 15.51 3.21
N ILE A 353 20.48 16.74 3.74
CA ILE A 353 21.41 17.13 4.81
C ILE A 353 20.99 16.47 6.12
N THR A 354 19.72 16.61 6.51
CA THR A 354 19.21 15.94 7.70
C THR A 354 19.30 14.43 7.55
N LEU A 355 18.99 13.88 6.36
CA LEU A 355 19.12 12.44 6.10
C LEU A 355 20.56 11.95 6.29
N SER A 356 21.56 12.68 5.79
CA SER A 356 22.97 12.32 5.98
C SER A 356 23.38 12.35 7.45
N ASN A 357 22.90 13.34 8.23
CA ASN A 357 23.22 13.45 9.65
C ASN A 357 22.65 12.29 10.47
N ILE A 358 21.37 11.94 10.27
CA ILE A 358 20.76 10.82 10.99
C ILE A 358 21.36 9.46 10.58
N ILE A 359 21.84 9.30 9.35
CA ILE A 359 22.61 8.11 8.95
C ILE A 359 23.94 8.05 9.69
N LYS A 360 24.68 9.18 9.82
CA LYS A 360 25.91 9.25 10.62
C LYS A 360 25.68 8.86 12.08
N GLU A 361 24.61 9.38 12.68
CA GLU A 361 24.22 9.02 14.05
C GLU A 361 23.96 7.52 14.18
N LEU A 362 23.24 6.93 13.22
CA LEU A 362 22.90 5.52 13.23
C LEU A 362 24.15 4.61 13.09
N ILE A 363 25.10 5.00 12.22
CA ILE A 363 26.38 4.29 12.04
C ILE A 363 27.21 4.29 13.34
N ALA A 364 27.12 5.34 14.15
CA ALA A 364 27.83 5.48 15.38
C ALA A 364 27.25 4.66 16.54
N LEU A 365 26.07 4.10 16.41
CA LEU A 365 25.41 3.27 17.41
C LEU A 365 26.05 1.88 17.48
N ASP A 366 26.03 1.29 18.66
CA ASP A 366 26.43 -0.10 18.84
C ASP A 366 25.33 -1.07 18.30
N LYS A 367 25.73 -2.30 18.01
CA LYS A 367 24.83 -3.33 17.48
C LYS A 367 23.66 -3.63 18.41
N SER A 368 23.82 -3.54 19.71
CA SER A 368 22.75 -3.84 20.68
C SER A 368 21.63 -2.81 20.58
N THR A 369 21.97 -1.54 20.40
CA THR A 369 21.01 -0.45 20.20
C THR A 369 20.25 -0.62 18.87
N LEU A 370 20.93 -1.00 17.79
CA LEU A 370 20.26 -1.30 16.49
C LEU A 370 19.28 -2.48 16.60
N ILE A 371 19.68 -3.54 17.33
CA ILE A 371 18.81 -4.68 17.59
C ILE A 371 17.59 -4.26 18.43
N GLU A 372 17.77 -3.43 19.43
CA GLU A 372 16.68 -2.89 20.25
C GLU A 372 15.69 -2.09 19.41
N MET A 373 16.18 -1.20 18.53
CA MET A 373 15.32 -0.48 17.57
C MET A 373 14.50 -1.44 16.70
N GLY A 374 15.15 -2.48 16.17
CA GLY A 374 14.46 -3.50 15.38
C GLY A 374 13.37 -4.23 16.17
N ASN A 375 13.67 -4.64 17.41
CA ASN A 375 12.72 -5.30 18.32
C ASN A 375 11.53 -4.39 18.67
N ASN A 376 11.79 -3.11 18.92
CA ASN A 376 10.73 -2.11 19.14
C ASN A 376 9.80 -2.01 17.93
N GLY A 377 10.37 -2.00 16.73
CA GLY A 377 9.60 -2.03 15.48
C GLY A 377 8.73 -3.27 15.37
N ARG A 378 9.28 -4.45 15.67
CA ARG A 378 8.54 -5.72 15.66
C ARG A 378 7.41 -5.73 16.68
N ALA A 379 7.65 -5.27 17.89
CA ALA A 379 6.63 -5.18 18.94
C ALA A 379 5.48 -4.22 18.54
N TYR A 380 5.83 -3.09 17.90
CA TYR A 380 4.82 -2.16 17.37
C TYR A 380 4.00 -2.80 16.24
N TYR A 381 4.65 -3.55 15.33
CA TYR A 381 3.97 -4.31 14.29
C TYR A 381 2.96 -5.29 14.86
N GLU A 382 3.37 -6.12 15.83
CA GLU A 382 2.52 -7.13 16.46
C GLU A 382 1.28 -6.52 17.13
N LYS A 383 1.43 -5.32 17.67
CA LYS A 383 0.34 -4.60 18.33
C LYS A 383 -0.64 -3.94 17.34
N GLU A 384 -0.15 -3.36 16.24
CA GLU A 384 -0.95 -2.45 15.41
C GLU A 384 -1.22 -2.97 13.99
N PHE A 385 -0.34 -3.83 13.45
CA PHE A 385 -0.34 -4.23 12.03
C PHE A 385 -0.37 -5.74 11.82
N ASP A 386 -0.32 -6.52 12.90
CA ASP A 386 -0.37 -7.99 12.82
C ASP A 386 -1.62 -8.43 12.06
N ARG A 387 -1.44 -9.40 11.17
CA ARG A 387 -2.49 -9.85 10.25
C ARG A 387 -3.66 -10.47 10.98
N ASP A 388 -3.39 -11.37 11.93
CA ASP A 388 -4.44 -12.07 12.67
C ASP A 388 -5.20 -11.11 13.58
N TYR A 389 -4.50 -10.22 14.26
CA TYR A 389 -5.10 -9.13 15.03
C TYR A 389 -6.04 -8.26 14.17
N LEU A 390 -5.59 -7.87 12.98
CA LEU A 390 -6.41 -7.06 12.08
C LEU A 390 -7.62 -7.83 11.53
N LEU A 391 -7.48 -9.12 11.24
CA LEU A 391 -8.60 -9.98 10.84
C LEU A 391 -9.66 -10.07 11.96
N GLU A 392 -9.24 -10.32 13.20
CA GLU A 392 -10.15 -10.32 14.35
C GLU A 392 -10.85 -8.99 14.57
N LYS A 393 -10.11 -7.90 14.43
CA LYS A 393 -10.66 -6.54 14.50
C LYS A 393 -11.72 -6.30 13.42
N LEU A 394 -11.48 -6.77 12.18
CA LEU A 394 -12.45 -6.66 11.09
C LEU A 394 -13.72 -7.47 11.36
N GLU A 395 -13.58 -8.70 11.86
CA GLU A 395 -14.70 -9.55 12.26
C GLU A 395 -15.55 -8.88 13.36
N GLN A 396 -14.91 -8.30 14.36
CA GLN A 396 -15.60 -7.53 15.41
C GLN A 396 -16.35 -6.32 14.84
N VAL A 397 -15.76 -5.62 13.87
CA VAL A 397 -16.41 -4.46 13.19
C VAL A 397 -17.65 -4.90 12.42
N PHE A 398 -17.65 -6.10 11.83
CA PHE A 398 -18.81 -6.62 11.10
C PHE A 398 -19.98 -7.00 12.03
N THR A 399 -19.71 -7.32 13.29
CA THR A 399 -20.72 -7.71 14.29
C THR A 399 -21.31 -6.53 15.07
N GLN A 400 -20.67 -5.36 15.06
CA GLN A 400 -21.18 -4.11 15.64
C GLN A 400 -22.31 -3.51 14.79
#